data_031d8851eb57a9c1537571196318affe
#
_entry.id   031d8851eb57a9c1537571196318affe
#
_cell.length_a   1.000
_cell.length_b   1.000
_cell.length_c   1.000
_cell.angle_alpha   90.00
_cell.angle_beta   90.00
_cell.angle_gamma   90.00
#
_symmetry.space_group_name_H-M   'P 1'
#
loop_
_entity.id
_entity.type
_entity.pdbx_description
1 polymer ?
#
loop_
_entity_poly.entity_id
_entity_poly.type
_entity_poly.pdbx_seq_one_letter_code
_entity_poly.pdbx_strand_id
1 'polypeptide(L)'
;DLYIGELPVNITGAARTAMAINGSVPGPILRWREGDTVTLRVRNRLKQDTSIHWHGIILPANMDGVPGLSFHGIAPDGMYEYKFKVHQNGTYWYHSHSGFQEQSGVYGALVIDAKDPEPFVYDRDYVVMLSDWTDEDPAQVLSKLKKQSDYYNFHKRTIGDFVDDVSEKGWSAAVADRKMWAEMKMSPTDLADVSGYT
;
A
#
# COMPACT_ATOMS: atom_id res chain seq x y z
N ASP A 1 13.10 6.47 15.80
CA ASP A 1 13.61 5.15 15.47
C ASP A 1 12.47 4.24 14.98
N LEU A 2 12.69 3.54 13.87
CA LEU A 2 11.77 2.54 13.32
C LEU A 2 12.45 1.17 13.35
N TYR A 3 11.70 0.16 13.77
CA TYR A 3 12.16 -1.22 13.85
C TYR A 3 11.27 -2.07 12.94
N ILE A 4 11.85 -2.72 11.95
CA ILE A 4 11.12 -3.62 11.05
C ILE A 4 11.36 -5.05 11.53
N GLY A 5 10.30 -5.78 11.84
CA GLY A 5 10.37 -7.14 12.37
C GLY A 5 9.11 -7.94 12.14
N GLU A 6 9.11 -9.19 12.54
CA GLU A 6 7.94 -10.06 12.43
C GLU A 6 6.93 -9.80 13.56
N LEU A 7 5.65 -9.91 13.24
CA LEU A 7 4.53 -9.76 14.17
C LEU A 7 3.48 -10.84 13.91
N PRO A 8 3.13 -11.65 14.91
CA PRO A 8 1.95 -12.51 14.82
C PRO A 8 0.67 -11.69 14.69
N VAL A 9 -0.15 -11.99 13.69
CA VAL A 9 -1.42 -11.30 13.42
C VAL A 9 -2.55 -12.29 13.19
N ASN A 10 -3.79 -11.81 13.38
CA ASN A 10 -5.00 -12.54 13.01
C ASN A 10 -6.01 -11.51 12.46
N ILE A 11 -5.93 -11.24 11.16
CA ILE A 11 -6.73 -10.22 10.49
C ILE A 11 -8.03 -10.82 9.96
N THR A 12 -7.93 -12.00 9.34
CA THR A 12 -9.05 -12.67 8.65
C THR A 12 -9.69 -13.79 9.47
N GLY A 13 -9.20 -14.06 10.68
CA GLY A 13 -9.55 -15.23 11.47
C GLY A 13 -8.50 -16.35 11.41
N ALA A 14 -7.51 -16.24 10.52
CA ALA A 14 -6.38 -17.17 10.44
C ALA A 14 -5.12 -16.55 11.05
N ALA A 15 -4.39 -17.32 11.87
CA ALA A 15 -3.11 -16.88 12.43
C ALA A 15 -2.06 -16.82 11.31
N ARG A 16 -1.39 -15.66 11.20
CA ARG A 16 -0.34 -15.38 10.22
C ARG A 16 0.81 -14.62 10.88
N THR A 17 1.89 -14.47 10.14
CA THR A 17 3.01 -13.60 10.54
C THR A 17 3.10 -12.46 9.54
N ALA A 18 2.89 -11.24 10.01
CA ALA A 18 3.12 -10.02 9.25
C ALA A 18 4.57 -9.55 9.44
N MET A 19 5.02 -8.69 8.53
CA MET A 19 6.20 -7.85 8.72
C MET A 19 5.68 -6.48 9.17
N ALA A 20 6.15 -6.02 10.31
CA ALA A 20 5.58 -4.87 11.00
C ALA A 20 6.63 -3.79 11.27
N ILE A 21 6.17 -2.55 11.42
CA ILE A 21 7.01 -1.43 11.85
C ILE A 21 6.64 -1.06 13.27
N ASN A 22 7.61 -1.11 14.19
CA ASN A 22 7.43 -0.86 15.62
C ASN A 22 6.32 -1.73 16.25
N GLY A 23 6.13 -2.96 15.74
CA GLY A 23 5.17 -3.92 16.27
C GLY A 23 3.72 -3.61 15.92
N SER A 24 3.44 -2.87 14.86
CA SER A 24 2.10 -2.61 14.36
C SER A 24 1.99 -2.72 12.83
N VAL A 25 0.79 -3.05 12.35
CA VAL A 25 0.38 -2.99 10.95
C VAL A 25 -0.99 -2.31 10.89
N PRO A 26 -1.11 -1.17 10.20
CA PRO A 26 -0.04 -0.34 9.65
C PRO A 26 0.99 0.09 10.70
N GLY A 27 2.18 0.48 10.23
CA GLY A 27 3.19 1.13 11.06
C GLY A 27 2.71 2.47 11.63
N PRO A 28 3.48 3.09 12.56
CA PRO A 28 3.08 4.33 13.20
C PRO A 28 2.87 5.47 12.19
N ILE A 29 1.90 6.33 12.46
CA ILE A 29 1.74 7.58 11.71
C ILE A 29 2.96 8.47 12.02
N LEU A 30 3.70 8.84 10.99
CA LEU A 30 4.77 9.82 11.08
C LEU A 30 4.19 11.21 10.81
N ARG A 31 4.51 12.17 11.66
CA ARG A 31 4.07 13.54 11.47
C ARG A 31 5.27 14.49 11.52
N TRP A 32 5.49 15.22 10.44
CA TRP A 32 6.56 16.18 10.27
C TRP A 32 5.99 17.56 9.97
N ARG A 33 6.86 18.56 9.88
CA ARG A 33 6.48 19.90 9.42
C ARG A 33 7.35 20.30 8.23
N GLU A 34 6.75 20.96 7.28
CA GLU A 34 7.47 21.58 6.16
C GLU A 34 8.57 22.52 6.66
N GLY A 35 9.76 22.37 6.13
CA GLY A 35 10.96 23.11 6.54
C GLY A 35 11.83 22.39 7.57
N ASP A 36 11.33 21.35 8.24
CA ASP A 36 12.11 20.56 9.20
C ASP A 36 13.21 19.75 8.51
N THR A 37 14.25 19.44 9.27
CA THR A 37 15.20 18.38 8.91
C THR A 37 14.87 17.15 9.76
N VAL A 38 14.47 16.09 9.11
CA VAL A 38 14.11 14.83 9.77
C VAL A 38 15.30 13.88 9.79
N THR A 39 15.39 13.09 10.85
CA THR A 39 16.35 12.00 10.98
C THR A 39 15.61 10.76 11.44
N LEU A 40 15.62 9.71 10.61
CA LEU A 40 14.98 8.44 10.89
C LEU A 40 16.02 7.34 10.87
N ARG A 41 16.13 6.59 11.96
CA ARG A 41 16.98 5.41 12.05
C ARG A 41 16.12 4.17 11.93
N VAL A 42 16.28 3.48 10.82
CA VAL A 42 15.54 2.25 10.50
C VAL A 42 16.43 1.05 10.79
N ARG A 43 15.99 0.21 11.70
CA ARG A 43 16.69 -1.02 12.10
C ARG A 43 15.97 -2.25 11.56
N ASN A 44 16.70 -3.10 10.88
CA ASN A 44 16.19 -4.35 10.35
C ASN A 44 16.31 -5.48 11.38
N ARG A 45 15.20 -6.05 11.80
CA ARG A 45 15.12 -7.25 12.65
C ARG A 45 14.59 -8.47 11.90
N LEU A 46 14.40 -8.34 10.58
CA LEU A 46 14.06 -9.47 9.71
C LEU A 46 15.32 -10.28 9.38
N LYS A 47 15.13 -11.48 8.87
CA LYS A 47 16.20 -12.36 8.38
C LYS A 47 16.60 -12.10 6.93
N GLN A 48 16.02 -11.11 6.31
CA GLN A 48 16.23 -10.69 4.93
C GLN A 48 16.42 -9.17 4.85
N ASP A 49 16.97 -8.69 3.75
CA ASP A 49 17.15 -7.26 3.54
C ASP A 49 15.80 -6.54 3.54
N THR A 50 15.80 -5.31 4.02
CA THR A 50 14.63 -4.44 4.03
C THR A 50 14.98 -3.04 3.55
N SER A 51 13.97 -2.20 3.40
CA SER A 51 14.11 -0.79 3.02
C SER A 51 12.89 -0.01 3.49
N ILE A 52 13.00 1.31 3.55
CA ILE A 52 11.84 2.22 3.64
C ILE A 52 11.95 3.26 2.54
N HIS A 53 10.95 3.30 1.70
CA HIS A 53 10.73 4.34 0.69
C HIS A 53 9.71 5.36 1.22
N TRP A 54 10.00 6.63 0.96
CA TRP A 54 9.16 7.78 1.36
C TRP A 54 8.33 8.21 0.16
N HIS A 55 7.19 7.58 -0.02
CA HIS A 55 6.40 7.69 -1.24
C HIS A 55 5.88 9.11 -1.47
N GLY A 56 6.24 9.69 -2.61
CA GLY A 56 5.83 11.03 -3.01
C GLY A 56 6.65 12.18 -2.41
N ILE A 57 7.74 11.88 -1.69
CA ILE A 57 8.60 12.89 -1.08
C ILE A 57 9.76 13.25 -2.02
N ILE A 58 9.99 14.54 -2.19
CA ILE A 58 11.15 15.08 -2.90
C ILE A 58 12.35 15.14 -1.96
N LEU A 59 13.33 14.29 -2.21
CA LEU A 59 14.49 14.09 -1.34
C LEU A 59 15.73 13.65 -2.14
N PRO A 60 16.93 13.66 -1.54
CA PRO A 60 18.14 13.13 -2.19
C PRO A 60 18.01 11.64 -2.52
N ALA A 61 18.48 11.22 -3.70
CA ALA A 61 18.32 9.86 -4.22
C ALA A 61 18.84 8.76 -3.27
N ASN A 62 19.92 9.01 -2.52
CA ASN A 62 20.42 8.07 -1.51
C ASN A 62 19.53 7.97 -0.27
N MET A 63 18.55 8.87 -0.10
CA MET A 63 17.56 8.86 0.98
C MET A 63 16.18 8.33 0.51
N ASP A 64 16.03 7.97 -0.78
CA ASP A 64 14.78 7.50 -1.35
C ASP A 64 14.40 6.08 -0.89
N GLY A 65 15.37 5.29 -0.48
CA GLY A 65 15.15 3.97 0.10
C GLY A 65 14.75 2.88 -0.89
N VAL A 66 14.96 3.11 -2.20
CA VAL A 66 14.72 2.11 -3.24
C VAL A 66 16.03 1.36 -3.52
N PRO A 67 16.12 0.05 -3.19
CA PRO A 67 17.34 -0.71 -3.39
C PRO A 67 17.72 -0.87 -4.88
N GLY A 68 19.01 -0.93 -5.16
CA GLY A 68 19.56 -1.31 -6.44
C GLY A 68 20.28 -0.20 -7.20
N LEU A 69 20.05 1.10 -6.89
CA LEU A 69 20.71 2.21 -7.57
C LEU A 69 21.57 3.04 -6.60
N SER A 70 20.95 3.85 -5.78
CA SER A 70 21.64 4.75 -4.83
C SER A 70 21.62 4.26 -3.38
N PHE A 71 21.03 3.11 -3.16
CA PHE A 71 20.82 2.48 -1.86
C PHE A 71 20.89 0.96 -1.98
N HIS A 72 21.57 0.28 -1.04
CA HIS A 72 21.77 -1.17 -1.10
C HIS A 72 20.75 -1.98 -0.29
N GLY A 73 19.83 -1.31 0.41
CA GLY A 73 18.96 -1.95 1.40
C GLY A 73 19.61 -1.96 2.79
N ILE A 74 18.85 -2.47 3.75
CA ILE A 74 19.28 -2.62 5.15
C ILE A 74 19.39 -4.11 5.42
N ALA A 75 20.60 -4.61 5.57
CA ALA A 75 20.85 -6.02 5.85
C ALA A 75 20.25 -6.46 7.21
N PRO A 76 20.03 -7.77 7.45
CA PRO A 76 19.63 -8.28 8.74
C PRO A 76 20.52 -7.74 9.87
N ASP A 77 19.90 -7.35 10.99
CA ASP A 77 20.52 -6.69 12.14
C ASP A 77 21.19 -5.33 11.84
N GLY A 78 21.09 -4.86 10.59
CA GLY A 78 21.62 -3.58 10.14
C GLY A 78 20.72 -2.39 10.50
N MET A 79 21.29 -1.21 10.28
CA MET A 79 20.60 0.07 10.47
C MET A 79 20.98 1.03 9.35
N TYR A 80 20.00 1.80 8.87
CA TYR A 80 20.23 2.92 7.96
C TYR A 80 19.65 4.20 8.55
N GLU A 81 20.40 5.31 8.45
CA GLU A 81 19.95 6.63 8.87
C GLU A 81 19.53 7.44 7.66
N TYR A 82 18.24 7.70 7.55
CA TYR A 82 17.66 8.64 6.60
C TYR A 82 17.70 10.03 7.22
N LYS A 83 18.34 10.98 6.55
CA LYS A 83 18.41 12.37 7.00
C LYS A 83 18.25 13.32 5.82
N PHE A 84 17.17 14.08 5.83
CA PHE A 84 16.85 15.03 4.76
C PHE A 84 15.97 16.18 5.25
N LYS A 85 15.95 17.24 4.47
CA LYS A 85 15.07 18.38 4.71
C LYS A 85 13.74 18.15 4.01
N VAL A 86 12.65 18.48 4.69
CA VAL A 86 11.28 18.39 4.19
C VAL A 86 10.93 19.68 3.48
N HIS A 87 10.61 19.62 2.17
CA HIS A 87 10.36 20.79 1.32
C HIS A 87 8.91 20.91 0.85
N GLN A 88 8.02 20.07 1.36
CA GLN A 88 6.63 19.95 0.91
C GLN A 88 5.73 19.64 2.10
N ASN A 89 4.43 19.88 1.94
CA ASN A 89 3.41 19.47 2.90
C ASN A 89 2.37 18.58 2.22
N GLY A 90 1.50 17.96 3.01
CA GLY A 90 0.44 17.07 2.54
C GLY A 90 0.39 15.75 3.27
N THR A 91 -0.42 14.84 2.75
CA THR A 91 -0.59 13.48 3.26
C THR A 91 0.02 12.49 2.30
N TYR A 92 0.92 11.67 2.82
CA TYR A 92 1.73 10.70 2.09
C TYR A 92 1.73 9.38 2.83
N TRP A 93 2.55 8.44 2.39
CA TRP A 93 2.81 7.20 3.07
C TRP A 93 4.26 6.75 2.91
N TYR A 94 4.68 5.80 3.69
CA TYR A 94 5.99 5.18 3.60
C TYR A 94 5.83 3.66 3.60
N HIS A 95 6.69 2.95 2.89
CA HIS A 95 6.60 1.50 2.76
C HIS A 95 7.94 0.87 2.38
N SER A 96 8.05 -0.45 2.53
CA SER A 96 9.20 -1.17 2.02
C SER A 96 9.20 -1.22 0.49
N HIS A 97 10.36 -1.14 -0.09
CA HIS A 97 10.59 -1.38 -1.53
C HIS A 97 11.42 -2.67 -1.74
N SER A 98 11.37 -3.60 -0.78
CA SER A 98 12.11 -4.88 -0.78
C SER A 98 11.15 -6.05 -0.83
N GLY A 99 11.20 -6.83 -1.92
CA GLY A 99 10.36 -8.02 -2.10
C GLY A 99 8.86 -7.70 -1.98
N PHE A 100 8.13 -8.51 -1.20
CA PHE A 100 6.70 -8.33 -0.92
C PHE A 100 6.45 -7.81 0.50
N GLN A 101 7.39 -7.09 1.08
CA GLN A 101 7.28 -6.62 2.47
C GLN A 101 6.17 -5.59 2.64
N GLU A 102 5.93 -4.74 1.63
CA GLU A 102 4.78 -3.83 1.60
C GLU A 102 3.48 -4.61 1.75
N GLN A 103 3.24 -5.60 0.90
CA GLN A 103 2.06 -6.47 0.96
C GLN A 103 1.96 -7.23 2.29
N SER A 104 3.09 -7.49 2.92
CA SER A 104 3.17 -8.24 4.19
C SER A 104 3.04 -7.35 5.44
N GLY A 105 2.89 -6.01 5.28
CA GLY A 105 2.60 -5.10 6.39
C GLY A 105 3.65 -4.00 6.66
N VAL A 106 4.72 -3.90 5.87
CA VAL A 106 5.75 -2.85 6.05
C VAL A 106 5.33 -1.57 5.34
N TYR A 107 4.36 -0.87 5.90
CA TYR A 107 3.85 0.43 5.41
C TYR A 107 3.24 1.23 6.57
N GLY A 108 3.11 2.55 6.37
CA GLY A 108 2.48 3.45 7.31
C GLY A 108 2.21 4.84 6.72
N ALA A 109 1.36 5.60 7.38
CA ALA A 109 0.98 6.93 6.93
C ALA A 109 2.02 7.98 7.33
N LEU A 110 2.17 8.99 6.48
CA LEU A 110 3.05 10.14 6.69
C LEU A 110 2.25 11.43 6.46
N VAL A 111 2.21 12.29 7.46
CA VAL A 111 1.60 13.62 7.38
C VAL A 111 2.68 14.67 7.51
N ILE A 112 2.67 15.65 6.65
CA ILE A 112 3.57 16.80 6.72
C ILE A 112 2.71 18.05 6.85
N ASP A 113 2.74 18.64 8.04
CA ASP A 113 2.04 19.89 8.32
C ASP A 113 2.66 21.03 7.52
N ALA A 114 1.82 21.90 6.97
CA ALA A 114 2.28 23.08 6.26
C ALA A 114 3.09 24.02 7.18
N LYS A 115 4.05 24.73 6.60
CA LYS A 115 4.83 25.75 7.32
C LYS A 115 3.95 26.91 7.74
N ASP A 116 3.09 27.35 6.84
CA ASP A 116 2.14 28.42 7.08
C ASP A 116 0.78 27.85 7.52
N PRO A 117 0.00 28.59 8.31
CA PRO A 117 -1.33 28.14 8.73
C PRO A 117 -2.25 27.84 7.54
N GLU A 118 -3.04 26.79 7.67
CA GLU A 118 -4.08 26.48 6.67
C GLU A 118 -5.12 27.60 6.59
N PRO A 119 -5.69 27.86 5.40
CA PRO A 119 -6.67 28.94 5.21
C PRO A 119 -8.06 28.62 5.79
N PHE A 120 -8.22 27.50 6.45
CA PHE A 120 -9.47 27.01 7.04
C PHE A 120 -9.22 26.50 8.46
N VAL A 121 -10.30 26.41 9.23
CA VAL A 121 -10.27 25.88 10.61
C VAL A 121 -11.08 24.59 10.63
N TYR A 122 -10.60 23.60 11.37
CA TYR A 122 -11.27 22.32 11.58
C TYR A 122 -11.19 21.92 13.05
N ASP A 123 -12.19 21.19 13.52
CA ASP A 123 -12.27 20.74 14.91
C ASP A 123 -11.53 19.42 15.14
N ARG A 124 -11.36 18.61 14.09
CA ARG A 124 -10.75 17.27 14.17
C ARG A 124 -9.97 16.95 12.90
N ASP A 125 -8.91 16.19 13.08
CA ASP A 125 -8.05 15.67 12.03
C ASP A 125 -7.86 14.16 12.22
N TYR A 126 -8.17 13.36 11.20
CA TYR A 126 -8.03 11.91 11.22
C TYR A 126 -7.23 11.45 10.00
N VAL A 127 -6.27 10.57 10.24
CA VAL A 127 -5.56 9.88 9.17
C VAL A 127 -6.22 8.52 8.94
N VAL A 128 -6.75 8.32 7.74
CA VAL A 128 -7.34 7.04 7.32
C VAL A 128 -6.41 6.38 6.32
N MET A 129 -5.85 5.23 6.68
CA MET A 129 -5.00 4.40 5.84
C MET A 129 -5.82 3.21 5.31
N LEU A 130 -5.98 3.14 3.99
CA LEU A 130 -6.57 1.97 3.34
C LEU A 130 -5.46 0.99 2.98
N SER A 131 -5.68 -0.29 3.24
CA SER A 131 -4.70 -1.34 2.96
C SER A 131 -5.37 -2.68 2.66
N ASP A 132 -4.69 -3.51 1.89
CA ASP A 132 -5.10 -4.86 1.56
C ASP A 132 -4.35 -5.88 2.41
N TRP A 133 -4.99 -7.00 2.66
CA TRP A 133 -4.38 -8.14 3.30
C TRP A 133 -4.69 -9.43 2.55
N THR A 134 -3.74 -10.33 2.51
CA THR A 134 -3.95 -11.71 2.05
C THR A 134 -3.29 -12.70 3.00
N ASP A 135 -3.99 -13.78 3.31
CA ASP A 135 -3.43 -14.90 4.07
C ASP A 135 -2.56 -15.82 3.21
N GLU A 136 -2.56 -15.62 1.90
CA GLU A 136 -1.76 -16.37 0.97
C GLU A 136 -0.34 -15.75 0.86
N ASP A 137 0.66 -16.58 0.56
CA ASP A 137 2.02 -16.11 0.27
C ASP A 137 1.99 -15.14 -0.92
N PRO A 138 2.47 -13.89 -0.78
CA PRO A 138 2.41 -12.89 -1.84
C PRO A 138 3.14 -13.29 -3.14
N ALA A 139 4.19 -14.11 -3.06
CA ALA A 139 4.88 -14.63 -4.25
C ALA A 139 4.00 -15.63 -5.02
N GLN A 140 3.20 -16.41 -4.31
CA GLN A 140 2.20 -17.30 -4.89
C GLN A 140 1.08 -16.50 -5.56
N VAL A 141 0.58 -15.45 -4.89
CA VAL A 141 -0.42 -14.53 -5.46
C VAL A 141 0.09 -13.93 -6.77
N LEU A 142 1.30 -13.34 -6.77
CA LEU A 142 1.90 -12.79 -7.98
C LEU A 142 2.06 -13.85 -9.08
N SER A 143 2.48 -15.06 -8.74
CA SER A 143 2.63 -16.16 -9.71
C SER A 143 1.32 -16.52 -10.38
N LYS A 144 0.22 -16.52 -9.64
CA LYS A 144 -1.14 -16.74 -10.17
C LYS A 144 -1.58 -15.61 -11.08
N LEU A 145 -1.45 -14.35 -10.62
CA LEU A 145 -1.83 -13.17 -11.39
C LEU A 145 -1.03 -13.01 -12.69
N LYS A 146 0.24 -13.43 -12.72
CA LYS A 146 1.04 -13.46 -13.96
C LYS A 146 0.54 -14.49 -14.98
N LYS A 147 -0.08 -15.57 -14.53
CA LYS A 147 -0.66 -16.59 -15.41
C LYS A 147 -2.07 -16.22 -15.86
N GLN A 148 -2.84 -15.63 -14.96
CA GLN A 148 -4.22 -15.24 -15.17
C GLN A 148 -4.51 -14.00 -14.33
N SER A 149 -4.60 -12.84 -14.97
CA SER A 149 -4.75 -11.54 -14.30
C SER A 149 -6.04 -11.42 -13.50
N ASP A 150 -7.07 -12.17 -13.88
CA ASP A 150 -8.38 -12.21 -13.23
C ASP A 150 -8.57 -13.47 -12.36
N TYR A 151 -7.47 -14.08 -11.87
CA TYR A 151 -7.52 -15.33 -11.09
C TYR A 151 -8.43 -15.24 -9.86
N TYR A 152 -8.41 -14.13 -9.15
CA TYR A 152 -9.20 -13.89 -7.94
C TYR A 152 -10.56 -13.25 -8.21
N ASN A 153 -10.92 -13.01 -9.48
CA ASN A 153 -12.22 -12.50 -9.85
C ASN A 153 -13.25 -13.66 -9.85
N PHE A 154 -13.86 -13.91 -8.70
CA PHE A 154 -14.83 -15.01 -8.51
C PHE A 154 -16.26 -14.64 -8.97
N HIS A 155 -16.52 -13.37 -9.29
CA HIS A 155 -17.83 -12.85 -9.69
C HIS A 155 -17.83 -12.33 -11.14
N LYS A 156 -17.17 -13.08 -12.03
CA LYS A 156 -17.13 -12.73 -13.45
C LYS A 156 -18.52 -12.72 -14.04
N ARG A 157 -18.81 -11.68 -14.81
CA ARG A 157 -20.05 -11.63 -15.58
C ARG A 157 -20.18 -12.80 -16.56
N THR A 158 -21.31 -13.48 -16.51
CA THR A 158 -21.64 -14.60 -17.36
C THR A 158 -22.52 -14.19 -18.54
N ILE A 159 -22.77 -15.12 -19.47
CA ILE A 159 -23.78 -14.92 -20.52
C ILE A 159 -25.18 -14.80 -19.91
N GLY A 160 -25.44 -15.51 -18.80
CA GLY A 160 -26.71 -15.36 -18.06
C GLY A 160 -26.93 -13.94 -17.59
N ASP A 161 -25.93 -13.33 -16.93
CA ASP A 161 -26.00 -11.94 -16.49
C ASP A 161 -26.23 -10.96 -17.67
N PHE A 162 -25.73 -11.28 -18.87
CA PHE A 162 -26.04 -10.48 -20.04
C PHE A 162 -27.51 -10.57 -20.45
N VAL A 163 -28.08 -11.78 -20.45
CA VAL A 163 -29.48 -11.99 -20.78
C VAL A 163 -30.39 -11.29 -19.77
N ASP A 164 -30.04 -11.38 -18.48
CA ASP A 164 -30.78 -10.70 -17.41
C ASP A 164 -30.71 -9.18 -17.57
N ASP A 165 -29.53 -8.62 -17.83
CA ASP A 165 -29.36 -7.18 -18.12
C ASP A 165 -30.14 -6.72 -19.35
N VAL A 166 -30.20 -7.54 -20.40
CA VAL A 166 -31.01 -7.25 -21.59
C VAL A 166 -32.50 -7.24 -21.25
N SER A 167 -32.94 -8.20 -20.42
CA SER A 167 -34.30 -8.28 -19.96
C SER A 167 -34.73 -7.08 -19.10
N GLU A 168 -33.83 -6.62 -18.22
CA GLU A 168 -34.12 -5.54 -17.28
C GLU A 168 -33.95 -4.15 -17.89
N LYS A 169 -32.86 -3.93 -18.64
CA LYS A 169 -32.42 -2.58 -19.09
C LYS A 169 -32.55 -2.38 -20.59
N GLY A 170 -32.84 -3.44 -21.33
CA GLY A 170 -32.91 -3.45 -22.80
C GLY A 170 -31.55 -3.65 -23.46
N TRP A 171 -31.57 -4.10 -24.72
CA TRP A 171 -30.35 -4.47 -25.49
C TRP A 171 -29.32 -3.35 -25.56
N SER A 172 -29.76 -2.12 -25.93
CA SER A 172 -28.84 -1.00 -26.10
C SER A 172 -28.09 -0.62 -24.81
N ALA A 173 -28.77 -0.62 -23.68
CA ALA A 173 -28.17 -0.30 -22.38
C ALA A 173 -27.21 -1.41 -21.94
N ALA A 174 -27.59 -2.68 -22.08
CA ALA A 174 -26.74 -3.82 -21.74
C ALA A 174 -25.44 -3.87 -22.57
N VAL A 175 -25.53 -3.55 -23.86
CA VAL A 175 -24.35 -3.50 -24.75
C VAL A 175 -23.49 -2.27 -24.44
N ALA A 176 -24.09 -1.10 -24.21
CA ALA A 176 -23.36 0.11 -23.89
C ALA A 176 -22.57 -0.02 -22.59
N ASP A 177 -23.14 -0.66 -21.57
CA ASP A 177 -22.46 -0.93 -20.31
C ASP A 177 -21.22 -1.83 -20.51
N ARG A 178 -21.34 -2.93 -21.25
CA ARG A 178 -20.20 -3.81 -21.52
C ARG A 178 -19.11 -3.13 -22.35
N LYS A 179 -19.51 -2.31 -23.32
CA LYS A 179 -18.58 -1.52 -24.11
C LYS A 179 -17.79 -0.54 -23.24
N MET A 180 -18.45 0.17 -22.34
CA MET A 180 -17.83 1.10 -21.40
C MET A 180 -16.77 0.39 -20.54
N TRP A 181 -17.10 -0.75 -19.94
CA TRP A 181 -16.16 -1.51 -19.13
C TRP A 181 -15.01 -2.08 -19.95
N ALA A 182 -15.25 -2.52 -21.17
CA ALA A 182 -14.21 -2.99 -22.09
C ALA A 182 -13.25 -1.86 -22.51
N GLU A 183 -13.76 -0.65 -22.73
CA GLU A 183 -12.94 0.53 -23.05
C GLU A 183 -12.06 0.93 -21.87
N MET A 184 -12.55 0.81 -20.64
CA MET A 184 -11.76 1.02 -19.41
C MET A 184 -10.76 -0.10 -19.15
N LYS A 185 -10.81 -1.21 -19.89
CA LYS A 185 -10.03 -2.45 -19.66
C LYS A 185 -10.21 -2.98 -18.23
N MET A 186 -11.39 -2.84 -17.68
CA MET A 186 -11.77 -3.25 -16.33
C MET A 186 -12.98 -4.19 -16.38
N SER A 187 -13.18 -4.95 -15.31
CA SER A 187 -14.41 -5.67 -15.02
C SER A 187 -15.14 -5.03 -13.84
N PRO A 188 -16.49 -4.94 -13.85
CA PRO A 188 -17.25 -4.40 -12.71
C PRO A 188 -17.03 -5.18 -11.41
N THR A 189 -16.60 -6.42 -11.52
CA THR A 189 -16.33 -7.29 -10.38
C THR A 189 -14.92 -7.13 -9.81
N ASP A 190 -14.03 -6.41 -10.50
CA ASP A 190 -12.66 -6.15 -10.01
C ASP A 190 -12.64 -5.39 -8.67
N LEU A 191 -13.71 -4.62 -8.40
CA LEU A 191 -13.90 -3.94 -7.12
C LEU A 191 -14.40 -4.86 -6.00
N ALA A 192 -14.95 -6.02 -6.32
CA ALA A 192 -15.50 -7.00 -5.38
C ALA A 192 -14.54 -8.17 -5.09
N ASP A 193 -13.41 -8.23 -5.80
CA ASP A 193 -12.44 -9.31 -5.68
C ASP A 193 -11.60 -9.23 -4.40
N VAL A 194 -11.83 -8.22 -3.63
CA VAL A 194 -11.11 -8.02 -2.39
C VAL A 194 -11.82 -8.76 -1.28
N SER A 195 -11.37 -9.96 -1.01
CA SER A 195 -11.73 -10.69 0.19
C SER A 195 -10.71 -10.36 1.29
N GLY A 196 -11.12 -9.61 2.31
CA GLY A 196 -10.31 -9.35 3.49
C GLY A 196 -9.72 -7.94 3.59
N TYR A 197 -10.53 -6.93 3.34
CA TYR A 197 -10.22 -5.57 3.82
C TYR A 197 -10.37 -5.52 5.34
N THR A 198 -9.38 -4.97 6.00
CA THR A 198 -9.41 -4.56 7.40
C THR A 198 -9.31 -3.06 7.49
#